data_666cadf8775db4a94e649a5f15f3a067
#
_entry.id   666cadf8775db4a94e649a5f15f3a067
#
_cell.length_a   1.000
_cell.length_b   1.000
_cell.length_c   1.000
_cell.angle_alpha   90.00
_cell.angle_beta   90.00
_cell.angle_gamma   90.00
#
_symmetry.space_group_name_H-M   'P 1'
#
loop_
_entity.id
_entity.type
_entity.pdbx_description
1 polymer ?
#
loop_
_entity_poly.entity_id
_entity_poly.type
_entity_poly.pdbx_seq_one_letter_code
_entity_poly.pdbx_strand_id
1 'polypeptide(L)'
;MIIRVTTTRCAAMAIVLAVIVGCASAPINGRLSVPGQAPVPAVLSYRSSLFGGSGKLWTTLPAGETFNGKYVLSGREAPVTGTLSGDRGSTMLCRFQLNEPGVGPDKGGTVRCEISSGGIFDASF
;
A
#
# COMPACT_ATOMS: atom_id res chain seq x y z
N MET A 1 -24.16 -31.05 20.75
CA MET A 1 -24.04 -30.10 21.85
C MET A 1 -22.72 -29.39 21.88
N ILE A 2 -21.63 -30.09 21.85
CA ILE A 2 -20.28 -29.52 21.86
C ILE A 2 -20.05 -28.63 20.63
N ILE A 3 -20.59 -28.98 19.49
CA ILE A 3 -20.50 -28.24 18.24
C ILE A 3 -21.09 -26.84 18.33
N ARG A 4 -22.17 -26.66 19.07
CA ARG A 4 -22.82 -25.35 19.26
C ARG A 4 -21.93 -24.37 20.01
N VAL A 5 -21.27 -24.83 21.05
CA VAL A 5 -20.34 -24.03 21.85
C VAL A 5 -19.16 -23.58 21.02
N THR A 6 -18.65 -24.47 20.16
CA THR A 6 -17.53 -24.16 19.29
C THR A 6 -17.92 -23.08 18.26
N THR A 7 -19.11 -23.17 17.69
CA THR A 7 -19.59 -22.18 16.73
C THR A 7 -19.71 -20.80 17.36
N THR A 8 -20.22 -20.71 18.57
CA THR A 8 -20.35 -19.45 19.28
C THR A 8 -18.98 -18.81 19.55
N ARG A 9 -18.00 -19.62 19.94
CA ARG A 9 -16.64 -19.14 20.17
C ARG A 9 -15.98 -18.63 18.88
N CYS A 10 -16.14 -19.35 17.79
CA CYS A 10 -15.63 -18.91 16.50
C CYS A 10 -16.24 -17.59 16.05
N ALA A 11 -17.54 -17.41 16.27
CA ALA A 11 -18.21 -16.15 15.94
C ALA A 11 -17.67 -14.98 16.76
N ALA A 12 -17.47 -15.18 18.05
CA ALA A 12 -16.89 -14.16 18.94
C ALA A 12 -15.45 -13.81 18.52
N MET A 13 -14.64 -14.77 18.18
CA MET A 13 -13.29 -14.54 17.70
C MET A 13 -13.29 -13.80 16.37
N ALA A 14 -14.20 -14.11 15.46
CA ALA A 14 -14.31 -13.42 14.20
C ALA A 14 -14.62 -11.93 14.39
N ILE A 15 -15.46 -11.57 15.35
CA ILE A 15 -15.77 -10.18 15.67
C ILE A 15 -14.53 -9.44 16.20
N VAL A 16 -13.79 -10.05 17.07
CA VAL A 16 -12.55 -9.46 17.62
C VAL A 16 -11.52 -9.26 16.52
N LEU A 17 -11.34 -10.22 15.64
CA LEU A 17 -10.44 -10.10 14.49
C LEU A 17 -10.86 -8.97 13.55
N ALA A 18 -12.15 -8.78 13.31
CA ALA A 18 -12.64 -7.70 12.48
C ALA A 18 -12.27 -6.32 13.05
N VAL A 19 -12.31 -6.14 14.36
CA VAL A 19 -11.90 -4.90 15.01
C VAL A 19 -10.40 -4.64 14.82
N ILE A 20 -9.56 -5.66 14.91
CA ILE A 20 -8.12 -5.54 14.71
C ILE A 20 -7.80 -5.22 13.24
N VAL A 21 -8.48 -5.88 12.31
CA VAL A 21 -8.28 -5.67 10.86
C VAL A 21 -8.64 -4.25 10.43
N GLY A 22 -9.59 -3.58 11.11
CA GLY A 22 -9.95 -2.19 10.83
C GLY A 22 -8.80 -1.19 10.98
N CYS A 23 -7.71 -1.56 11.68
CA CYS A 23 -6.51 -0.74 11.85
C CYS A 23 -5.37 -1.15 10.90
N ALA A 24 -5.62 -2.03 9.96
CA ALA A 24 -4.59 -2.62 9.12
C ALA A 24 -4.33 -1.84 7.82
N SER A 25 -3.66 -2.47 6.91
CA SER A 25 -3.23 -1.93 5.62
C SER A 25 -4.40 -1.69 4.66
N ALA A 26 -4.18 -0.77 3.72
CA ALA A 26 -5.11 -0.51 2.63
C ALA A 26 -4.43 -0.69 1.28
N PRO A 27 -5.16 -1.21 0.27
CA PRO A 27 -4.64 -1.33 -1.08
C PRO A 27 -4.87 -0.06 -1.89
N ILE A 28 -3.91 0.26 -2.73
CA ILE A 28 -4.02 1.28 -3.78
C ILE A 28 -4.01 0.55 -5.11
N ASN A 29 -5.16 0.53 -5.78
CA ASN A 29 -5.30 -0.14 -7.06
C ASN A 29 -4.89 0.80 -8.18
N GLY A 30 -4.01 0.34 -9.05
CA GLY A 30 -3.52 1.13 -10.16
C GLY A 30 -3.14 0.30 -11.36
N ARG A 31 -2.30 0.87 -12.21
CA ARG A 31 -1.83 0.24 -13.44
C ARG A 31 -0.32 0.31 -13.51
N LEU A 32 0.26 -0.81 -13.90
CA LEU A 32 1.68 -0.91 -14.19
C LEU A 32 1.88 -0.88 -15.70
N SER A 33 2.67 0.08 -16.16
CA SER A 33 3.07 0.22 -17.55
C SER A 33 4.53 -0.14 -17.69
N VAL A 34 4.81 -1.12 -18.54
CA VAL A 34 6.18 -1.55 -18.87
C VAL A 34 6.41 -1.30 -20.34
N PRO A 35 7.58 -0.76 -20.75
CA PRO A 35 7.86 -0.50 -22.15
C PRO A 35 7.64 -1.73 -23.03
N GLY A 36 6.91 -1.55 -24.15
CA GLY A 36 6.60 -2.62 -25.09
C GLY A 36 5.48 -3.56 -24.68
N GLN A 37 4.80 -3.30 -23.55
CA GLN A 37 3.70 -4.14 -23.06
C GLN A 37 2.46 -3.28 -22.79
N ALA A 38 1.29 -3.90 -22.87
CA ALA A 38 0.04 -3.24 -22.49
C ALA A 38 0.01 -3.06 -20.97
N PRO A 39 -0.56 -1.95 -20.46
CA PRO A 39 -0.70 -1.74 -19.03
C PRO A 39 -1.50 -2.86 -18.37
N VAL A 40 -1.07 -3.28 -17.19
CA VAL A 40 -1.72 -4.33 -16.41
C VAL A 40 -2.12 -3.80 -15.03
N PRO A 41 -3.17 -4.35 -14.40
CA PRO A 41 -3.52 -3.99 -13.04
C PRO A 41 -2.39 -4.35 -12.07
N ALA A 42 -2.16 -3.49 -11.10
CA ALA A 42 -1.21 -3.73 -10.02
C ALA A 42 -1.73 -3.06 -8.74
N VAL A 43 -1.23 -3.52 -7.60
CA VAL A 43 -1.67 -3.03 -6.29
C VAL A 43 -0.46 -2.62 -5.48
N LEU A 44 -0.48 -1.40 -4.97
CA LEU A 44 0.46 -0.92 -3.97
C LEU A 44 -0.26 -0.87 -2.63
N SER A 45 0.27 -1.56 -1.64
CA SER A 45 -0.32 -1.58 -0.30
C SER A 45 0.43 -0.64 0.62
N TYR A 46 -0.30 -0.03 1.55
CA TYR A 46 0.32 0.83 2.55
C TYR A 46 -0.25 0.57 3.92
N ARG A 47 0.51 0.95 4.94
CA ARG A 47 0.08 0.96 6.33
C ARG A 47 0.62 2.22 7.00
N SER A 48 -0.26 3.03 7.53
CA SER A 48 0.12 4.20 8.31
C SER A 48 0.67 3.78 9.68
N SER A 49 1.66 4.52 10.19
CA SER A 49 2.13 4.30 11.54
C SER A 49 1.12 4.82 12.56
N LEU A 50 1.17 4.29 13.79
CA LEU A 50 0.24 4.64 14.86
C LEU A 50 0.28 6.13 15.24
N PHE A 51 1.44 6.76 15.09
CA PHE A 51 1.64 8.16 15.46
C PHE A 51 1.59 9.12 14.28
N GLY A 52 1.27 8.64 13.10
CA GLY A 52 1.31 9.45 11.89
C GLY A 52 2.74 9.79 11.45
N GLY A 53 2.87 10.59 10.42
CA GLY A 53 4.16 11.07 9.91
C GLY A 53 4.92 10.10 9.02
N SER A 54 4.60 8.84 9.02
CA SER A 54 5.23 7.83 8.16
C SER A 54 4.34 6.62 7.98
N GLY A 55 4.76 5.72 7.10
CA GLY A 55 4.07 4.46 6.89
C GLY A 55 4.88 3.50 6.06
N LYS A 56 4.44 2.26 6.00
CA LYS A 56 5.06 1.21 5.18
C LYS A 56 4.39 1.14 3.82
N LEU A 57 5.18 0.76 2.82
CA LEU A 57 4.73 0.49 1.46
C LEU A 57 5.25 -0.89 1.06
N TRP A 58 4.44 -1.64 0.35
CA TRP A 58 4.89 -2.90 -0.26
C TRP A 58 4.03 -3.25 -1.46
N THR A 59 4.61 -3.98 -2.39
CA THR A 59 3.91 -4.47 -3.55
C THR A 59 4.63 -5.69 -4.12
N THR A 60 3.89 -6.58 -4.74
CA THR A 60 4.45 -7.65 -5.57
C THR A 60 3.99 -7.38 -7.00
N LEU A 61 4.94 -7.19 -7.90
CA LEU A 61 4.64 -6.94 -9.31
C LEU A 61 4.21 -8.22 -10.01
N PRO A 62 3.48 -8.12 -11.12
CA PRO A 62 3.07 -9.30 -11.89
C PRO A 62 4.23 -10.20 -12.31
N ALA A 63 5.42 -9.64 -12.54
CA ALA A 63 6.62 -10.42 -12.85
C ALA A 63 7.21 -11.15 -11.64
N GLY A 64 6.72 -10.90 -10.43
CA GLY A 64 7.07 -11.63 -9.22
C GLY A 64 8.04 -10.92 -8.27
N GLU A 65 8.64 -9.81 -8.66
CA GLU A 65 9.51 -9.06 -7.73
C GLU A 65 8.68 -8.41 -6.63
N THR A 66 9.10 -8.58 -5.38
CA THR A 66 8.46 -8.00 -4.21
C THR A 66 9.26 -6.80 -3.73
N PHE A 67 8.56 -5.67 -3.54
CA PHE A 67 9.13 -4.41 -3.09
C PHE A 67 8.63 -4.09 -1.69
N ASN A 68 9.53 -3.60 -0.86
CA ASN A 68 9.22 -3.11 0.49
C ASN A 68 9.91 -1.79 0.72
N GLY A 69 9.23 -0.90 1.38
CA GLY A 69 9.77 0.41 1.69
C GLY A 69 8.87 1.19 2.64
N LYS A 70 9.04 2.50 2.63
CA LYS A 70 8.27 3.39 3.48
C LYS A 70 8.13 4.76 2.85
N TYR A 71 7.10 5.48 3.30
CA TYR A 71 6.92 6.89 3.01
C TYR A 71 7.03 7.70 4.28
N VAL A 72 7.39 8.98 4.12
CA VAL A 72 7.47 9.94 5.22
C VAL A 72 6.70 11.19 4.83
N LEU A 73 5.84 11.65 5.72
CA LEU A 73 5.10 12.90 5.58
C LEU A 73 6.01 14.04 6.04
N SER A 74 6.43 14.89 5.12
CA SER A 74 7.43 15.93 5.39
C SER A 74 6.86 17.35 5.45
N GLY A 75 5.57 17.49 5.68
CA GLY A 75 4.91 18.79 5.80
C GLY A 75 3.66 18.92 4.93
N ARG A 76 3.00 20.08 5.04
CA ARG A 76 1.68 20.27 4.44
C ARG A 76 1.70 20.41 2.92
N GLU A 77 2.78 20.94 2.36
CA GLU A 77 2.85 21.33 0.96
C GLU A 77 3.83 20.51 0.14
N ALA A 78 4.72 19.78 0.80
CA ALA A 78 5.72 18.98 0.10
C ALA A 78 5.07 17.71 -0.47
N PRO A 79 5.43 17.31 -1.70
CA PRO A 79 5.06 15.99 -2.21
C PRO A 79 5.58 14.91 -1.27
N VAL A 80 4.74 13.94 -0.97
CA VAL A 80 5.16 12.80 -0.16
C VAL A 80 5.88 11.81 -1.08
N THR A 81 7.07 11.41 -0.69
CA THR A 81 7.84 10.42 -1.44
C THR A 81 8.01 9.16 -0.63
N GLY A 82 8.05 8.03 -1.32
CA GLY A 82 8.35 6.73 -0.76
C GLY A 82 9.38 6.02 -1.61
N THR A 83 10.29 5.33 -0.96
CA THR A 83 11.31 4.53 -1.64
C THR A 83 11.17 3.08 -1.23
N LEU A 84 11.13 2.19 -2.20
CA LEU A 84 11.02 0.76 -1.98
C LEU A 84 12.22 0.04 -2.61
N SER A 85 12.63 -1.04 -1.96
CA SER A 85 13.68 -1.93 -2.47
C SER A 85 13.06 -3.26 -2.86
N GLY A 86 13.40 -3.74 -4.05
CA GLY A 86 12.95 -5.02 -4.57
C GLY A 86 13.86 -6.18 -4.18
N ASP A 87 13.31 -7.36 -4.05
CA ASP A 87 14.05 -8.58 -3.71
C ASP A 87 14.91 -9.11 -4.87
N ARG A 88 14.79 -8.51 -6.05
CA ARG A 88 15.62 -8.84 -7.23
C ARG A 88 16.56 -7.70 -7.61
N GLY A 89 16.77 -6.74 -6.71
CA GLY A 89 17.71 -5.66 -6.91
C GLY A 89 17.18 -4.40 -7.56
N SER A 90 15.89 -4.35 -7.94
CA SER A 90 15.28 -3.12 -8.44
C SER A 90 14.92 -2.18 -7.29
N THR A 91 14.79 -0.90 -7.61
CA THR A 91 14.27 0.11 -6.69
C THR A 91 13.04 0.75 -7.29
N MET A 92 12.19 1.27 -6.41
CA MET A 92 10.97 1.96 -6.82
C MET A 92 10.87 3.27 -6.06
N LEU A 93 10.70 4.36 -6.78
CA LEU A 93 10.49 5.68 -6.19
C LEU A 93 9.06 6.10 -6.46
N CYS A 94 8.30 6.30 -5.39
CA CYS A 94 6.90 6.71 -5.45
C CYS A 94 6.73 8.16 -5.03
N ARG A 95 5.95 8.90 -5.81
CA ARG A 95 5.57 10.28 -5.50
C ARG A 95 4.07 10.35 -5.35
N PHE A 96 3.64 10.81 -4.18
CA PHE A 96 2.24 10.94 -3.83
C PHE A 96 1.82 12.40 -3.89
N GLN A 97 0.67 12.64 -4.49
CA GLN A 97 -0.07 13.88 -4.31
C GLN A 97 -1.30 13.56 -3.50
N LEU A 98 -1.25 13.83 -2.21
CA LEU A 98 -2.33 13.51 -1.29
C LEU A 98 -3.35 14.65 -1.26
N ASN A 99 -4.63 14.29 -1.12
CA ASN A 99 -5.69 15.29 -0.98
C ASN A 99 -5.54 16.09 0.32
N GLU A 100 -5.08 15.40 1.38
CA GLU A 100 -4.77 16.03 2.67
C GLU A 100 -3.39 15.56 3.13
N PRO A 101 -2.31 16.25 2.71
CA PRO A 101 -0.94 15.81 3.00
C PRO A 101 -0.62 15.69 4.50
N GLY A 102 -1.26 16.49 5.33
CA GLY A 102 -1.06 16.42 6.78
C GLY A 102 -1.69 15.21 7.44
N VAL A 103 -2.63 14.56 6.77
CA VAL A 103 -3.32 13.36 7.26
C VAL A 103 -2.69 12.08 6.68
N GLY A 104 -2.38 12.10 5.40
CA GLY A 104 -1.76 10.98 4.72
C GLY A 104 -2.67 10.30 3.68
N PRO A 105 -2.32 9.08 3.26
CA PRO A 105 -3.01 8.38 2.17
C PRO A 105 -4.47 8.04 2.45
N ASP A 106 -4.91 8.02 3.69
CA ASP A 106 -6.28 7.64 4.06
C ASP A 106 -7.34 8.58 3.45
N LYS A 107 -6.97 9.80 3.11
CA LYS A 107 -7.84 10.78 2.48
C LYS A 107 -7.77 10.77 0.96
N GLY A 108 -7.06 9.81 0.39
CA GLY A 108 -6.93 9.67 -1.04
C GLY A 108 -5.89 10.57 -1.67
N GLY A 109 -5.76 10.45 -2.96
CA GLY A 109 -4.80 11.20 -3.77
C GLY A 109 -4.42 10.46 -5.03
N THR A 110 -3.25 10.80 -5.56
CA THR A 110 -2.64 10.10 -6.68
C THR A 110 -1.23 9.68 -6.32
N VAL A 111 -0.74 8.64 -6.95
CA VAL A 111 0.62 8.17 -6.79
C VAL A 111 1.20 7.76 -8.14
N ARG A 112 2.45 8.10 -8.35
CA ARG A 112 3.24 7.62 -9.48
C ARG A 112 4.54 7.07 -8.97
N CYS A 113 4.83 5.81 -9.32
CA CYS A 113 6.05 5.12 -8.94
C CYS A 113 6.87 4.81 -10.18
N GLU A 114 8.15 5.13 -10.14
CA GLU A 114 9.12 4.79 -11.18
C GLU A 114 9.98 3.63 -10.68
N ILE A 115 10.06 2.59 -11.51
CA ILE A 115 10.83 1.39 -11.19
C ILE A 115 12.15 1.43 -11.98
N SER A 116 13.25 1.14 -11.32
CA SER A 116 14.58 1.19 -11.93
C SER A 116 14.73 0.25 -13.13
N SER A 117 13.96 -0.82 -13.18
CA SER A 117 13.92 -1.74 -14.33
C SER A 117 13.10 -1.24 -15.51
N GLY A 118 12.44 -0.08 -15.41
CA GLY A 118 11.74 0.59 -16.51
C GLY A 118 10.23 0.62 -16.44
N GLY A 119 9.61 0.10 -15.38
CA GLY A 119 8.17 0.15 -15.20
C GLY A 119 7.71 1.43 -14.52
N ILE A 120 6.44 1.80 -14.74
CA ILE A 120 5.78 2.92 -14.09
C ILE A 120 4.45 2.45 -13.55
N PHE A 121 4.21 2.69 -12.26
CA PHE A 121 2.94 2.44 -11.62
C PHE A 121 2.21 3.76 -11.40
N ASP A 122 0.96 3.85 -11.83
CA ASP A 122 0.10 5.01 -11.64
C ASP A 122 -1.21 4.58 -10.98
N ALA A 123 -1.68 5.36 -10.01
CA ALA A 123 -2.94 5.10 -9.35
C ALA A 123 -3.59 6.38 -8.83
N SER A 124 -4.91 6.32 -8.71
CA SER A 124 -5.73 7.29 -7.97
C SER A 124 -6.53 6.54 -6.91
N PHE A 125 -6.66 7.09 -5.75
CA PHE A 125 -7.28 6.39 -4.62
C PHE A 125 -7.98 7.35 -3.67
#